data_5b23e885b0177787952b752523a14d84
#
_entry.id   5b23e885b0177787952b752523a14d84
#
_cell.length_a   1.000
_cell.length_b   1.000
_cell.length_c   1.000
_cell.angle_alpha   90.00
_cell.angle_beta   90.00
_cell.angle_gamma   90.00
#
_symmetry.space_group_name_H-M   'P 1'
#
loop_
_entity.id
_entity.type
_entity.pdbx_description
1 polymer ?
#
loop_
_entity_poly.entity_id
_entity_poly.type
_entity_poly.pdbx_seq_one_letter_code
_entity_poly.pdbx_strand_id
1 'polypeptide(L)'
;MNIKKVVAATLILSSMTAVSASAAEFNDIKGHWAEDVINELADRDIIHGVSDTEFNPDGTVTRAEFLKMALGTVGIADVPYRSGECLDVTASDWYGGCVQSALDKGLIPENMIGNYAAKITDGKVIYSGFFDGDKPIKREEMA
;
A
#
# COMPACT_ATOMS: atom_id res chain seq x y z
N MET A 1 -45.69 -51.66 -2.60
CA MET A 1 -45.96 -50.31 -2.07
C MET A 1 -44.74 -49.44 -2.39
N ASN A 2 -44.82 -48.67 -3.48
CA ASN A 2 -43.68 -47.93 -4.04
C ASN A 2 -43.58 -46.56 -3.41
N ILE A 3 -42.49 -46.31 -2.68
CA ILE A 3 -42.19 -45.01 -2.13
C ILE A 3 -41.29 -44.30 -3.17
N LYS A 4 -41.89 -43.36 -3.90
CA LYS A 4 -41.17 -42.48 -4.82
C LYS A 4 -40.35 -41.47 -4.01
N LYS A 5 -39.03 -41.57 -4.07
CA LYS A 5 -38.13 -40.57 -3.52
C LYS A 5 -38.18 -39.31 -4.39
N VAL A 6 -38.74 -38.27 -3.85
CA VAL A 6 -38.65 -36.92 -4.43
C VAL A 6 -37.32 -36.32 -3.98
N VAL A 7 -36.39 -36.21 -4.91
CA VAL A 7 -35.14 -35.43 -4.71
C VAL A 7 -35.45 -34.01 -5.08
N ALA A 8 -35.62 -33.14 -4.08
CA ALA A 8 -35.70 -31.71 -4.27
C ALA A 8 -34.27 -31.18 -4.49
N ALA A 9 -33.93 -30.84 -5.72
CA ALA A 9 -32.72 -30.15 -6.05
C ALA A 9 -32.90 -28.64 -5.68
N THR A 10 -32.34 -28.27 -4.54
CA THR A 10 -32.28 -26.85 -4.16
C THR A 10 -31.16 -26.19 -4.95
N LEU A 11 -31.51 -25.44 -5.98
CA LEU A 11 -30.59 -24.52 -6.67
C LEU A 11 -30.28 -23.37 -5.71
N ILE A 12 -29.10 -23.40 -5.11
CA ILE A 12 -28.56 -22.24 -4.39
C ILE A 12 -28.03 -21.29 -5.48
N LEU A 13 -28.85 -20.32 -5.83
CA LEU A 13 -28.46 -19.18 -6.67
C LEU A 13 -27.58 -18.27 -5.78
N SER A 14 -26.28 -18.51 -5.77
CA SER A 14 -25.34 -17.58 -5.17
C SER A 14 -25.34 -16.30 -6.02
N SER A 15 -26.07 -15.29 -5.57
CA SER A 15 -25.94 -13.94 -6.09
C SER A 15 -24.53 -13.43 -5.77
N MET A 16 -23.63 -13.52 -6.76
CA MET A 16 -22.41 -12.71 -6.73
C MET A 16 -22.85 -11.24 -6.79
N THR A 17 -22.91 -10.60 -5.64
CA THR A 17 -22.92 -9.15 -5.59
C THR A 17 -21.57 -8.70 -6.13
N ALA A 18 -21.55 -8.23 -7.37
CA ALA A 18 -20.42 -7.47 -7.88
C ALA A 18 -20.32 -6.23 -6.97
N VAL A 19 -19.31 -6.21 -6.11
CA VAL A 19 -18.88 -4.98 -5.44
C VAL A 19 -18.34 -4.13 -6.58
N SER A 20 -19.14 -3.18 -7.07
CA SER A 20 -18.63 -2.12 -7.91
C SER A 20 -17.61 -1.37 -7.04
N ALA A 21 -16.33 -1.57 -7.33
CA ALA A 21 -15.33 -0.62 -6.89
C ALA A 21 -15.76 0.73 -7.50
N SER A 22 -16.20 1.66 -6.66
CA SER A 22 -16.43 3.03 -7.09
C SER A 22 -15.06 3.55 -7.45
N ALA A 23 -14.86 3.86 -8.74
CA ALA A 23 -13.67 4.58 -9.17
C ALA A 23 -13.57 5.86 -8.33
N ALA A 24 -12.40 6.12 -7.76
CA ALA A 24 -12.17 7.38 -7.05
C ALA A 24 -12.32 8.52 -8.07
N GLU A 25 -13.27 9.42 -7.84
CA GLU A 25 -13.47 10.57 -8.73
C GLU A 25 -12.78 11.79 -8.11
N PHE A 26 -11.56 12.09 -8.57
CA PHE A 26 -10.79 13.22 -8.10
C PHE A 26 -11.20 14.50 -8.85
N ASN A 27 -11.56 15.53 -8.08
CA ASN A 27 -12.05 16.78 -8.64
C ASN A 27 -10.95 17.68 -9.22
N ASP A 28 -9.73 17.54 -8.71
CA ASP A 28 -8.57 18.40 -8.98
C ASP A 28 -7.70 17.93 -10.16
N ILE A 29 -8.01 16.78 -10.74
CA ILE A 29 -7.29 16.28 -11.92
C ILE A 29 -7.98 16.62 -13.23
N LYS A 30 -9.18 17.18 -13.19
CA LYS A 30 -9.98 17.45 -14.39
C LYS A 30 -9.30 18.45 -15.33
N GLY A 31 -8.97 17.99 -16.54
CA GLY A 31 -8.23 18.78 -17.51
C GLY A 31 -6.71 18.83 -17.26
N HIS A 32 -6.22 18.13 -16.24
CA HIS A 32 -4.79 17.96 -16.02
C HIS A 32 -4.21 16.97 -17.04
N TRP A 33 -2.98 17.18 -17.49
CA TRP A 33 -2.34 16.32 -18.50
C TRP A 33 -2.21 14.85 -18.09
N ALA A 34 -2.20 14.57 -16.79
CA ALA A 34 -2.09 13.23 -16.22
C ALA A 34 -3.47 12.61 -15.85
N GLU A 35 -4.59 13.26 -16.13
CA GLU A 35 -5.93 12.82 -15.74
C GLU A 35 -6.20 11.35 -16.09
N ASP A 36 -5.96 10.96 -17.36
CA ASP A 36 -6.23 9.61 -17.84
C ASP A 36 -5.36 8.56 -17.10
N VAL A 37 -4.09 8.87 -16.88
CA VAL A 37 -3.16 7.96 -16.20
C VAL A 37 -3.50 7.82 -14.72
N ILE A 38 -3.87 8.91 -14.07
CA ILE A 38 -4.28 8.88 -12.65
C ILE A 38 -5.54 8.01 -12.50
N ASN A 39 -6.54 8.21 -13.36
CA ASN A 39 -7.76 7.41 -13.33
C ASN A 39 -7.46 5.92 -13.57
N GLU A 40 -6.65 5.58 -14.57
CA GLU A 40 -6.26 4.18 -14.85
C GLU A 40 -5.58 3.52 -13.65
N LEU A 41 -4.65 4.21 -12.99
CA LEU A 41 -3.92 3.67 -11.86
C LEU A 41 -4.78 3.57 -10.59
N ALA A 42 -5.70 4.52 -10.40
CA ALA A 42 -6.67 4.47 -9.30
C ALA A 42 -7.67 3.31 -9.47
N ASP A 43 -8.18 3.08 -10.70
CA ASP A 43 -9.06 1.95 -11.03
C ASP A 43 -8.38 0.59 -10.77
N ARG A 44 -7.07 0.55 -10.85
CA ARG A 44 -6.24 -0.65 -10.55
C ARG A 44 -5.81 -0.74 -9.10
N ASP A 45 -6.27 0.15 -8.23
CA ASP A 45 -5.91 0.22 -6.80
C ASP A 45 -4.39 0.39 -6.55
N ILE A 46 -3.67 1.00 -7.51
CA ILE A 46 -2.22 1.24 -7.42
C ILE A 46 -1.93 2.56 -6.72
N ILE A 47 -2.74 3.58 -7.00
CA ILE A 47 -2.61 4.91 -6.39
C ILE A 47 -3.92 5.32 -5.73
N HIS A 48 -3.79 6.15 -4.69
CA HIS A 48 -4.92 6.72 -3.96
C HIS A 48 -4.74 8.23 -3.89
N GLY A 49 -5.86 8.97 -3.73
CA GLY A 49 -5.82 10.40 -3.52
C GLY A 49 -5.29 10.79 -2.13
N VAL A 50 -5.00 12.07 -1.95
CA VAL A 50 -4.72 12.67 -0.63
C VAL A 50 -6.00 12.74 0.22
N SER A 51 -7.16 12.62 -0.42
CA SER A 51 -8.48 12.45 0.19
C SER A 51 -9.38 11.62 -0.75
N ASP A 52 -10.62 11.37 -0.33
CA ASP A 52 -11.62 10.66 -1.17
C ASP A 52 -11.92 11.38 -2.50
N THR A 53 -11.65 12.68 -2.60
CA THR A 53 -12.02 13.52 -3.75
C THR A 53 -10.89 14.37 -4.33
N GLU A 54 -9.68 14.28 -3.78
CA GLU A 54 -8.53 15.07 -4.21
C GLU A 54 -7.29 14.19 -4.36
N PHE A 55 -6.56 14.39 -5.46
CA PHE A 55 -5.32 13.66 -5.78
C PHE A 55 -4.07 14.48 -5.53
N ASN A 56 -4.12 15.81 -5.73
CA ASN A 56 -2.99 16.74 -5.68
C ASN A 56 -1.90 16.45 -6.73
N PRO A 57 -2.23 16.50 -8.04
CA PRO A 57 -1.36 16.00 -9.12
C PRO A 57 -0.03 16.75 -9.25
N ASP A 58 0.03 18.01 -8.81
CA ASP A 58 1.24 18.86 -8.82
C ASP A 58 2.01 18.82 -7.49
N GLY A 59 1.56 18.02 -6.54
CA GLY A 59 2.18 17.87 -5.22
C GLY A 59 3.51 17.13 -5.27
N THR A 60 4.30 17.29 -4.20
CA THR A 60 5.49 16.47 -4.00
C THR A 60 5.11 15.11 -3.43
N VAL A 61 5.70 14.05 -3.95
CA VAL A 61 5.50 12.68 -3.45
C VAL A 61 6.40 12.44 -2.25
N THR A 62 5.84 11.94 -1.17
CA THR A 62 6.61 11.50 0.01
C THR A 62 7.23 10.13 -0.20
N ARG A 63 8.18 9.76 0.66
CA ARG A 63 8.84 8.44 0.63
C ARG A 63 7.84 7.31 0.87
N ALA A 64 6.91 7.50 1.79
CA ALA A 64 5.86 6.53 2.10
C ALA A 64 4.88 6.35 0.93
N GLU A 65 4.42 7.44 0.31
CA GLU A 65 3.56 7.38 -0.87
C GLU A 65 4.23 6.69 -2.05
N PHE A 66 5.50 7.04 -2.34
CA PHE A 66 6.25 6.38 -3.39
C PHE A 66 6.39 4.87 -3.13
N LEU A 67 6.76 4.47 -1.92
CA LEU A 67 6.89 3.06 -1.56
C LEU A 67 5.56 2.32 -1.75
N LYS A 68 4.45 2.90 -1.31
CA LYS A 68 3.11 2.33 -1.47
C LYS A 68 2.76 2.10 -2.94
N MET A 69 2.98 3.10 -3.79
CA MET A 69 2.76 3.00 -5.24
C MET A 69 3.65 1.94 -5.89
N ALA A 70 4.94 1.90 -5.53
CA ALA A 70 5.88 0.92 -6.07
C ALA A 70 5.47 -0.51 -5.73
N LEU A 71 5.11 -0.79 -4.47
CA LEU A 71 4.63 -2.11 -4.04
C LEU A 71 3.31 -2.50 -4.71
N GLY A 72 2.37 -1.54 -4.85
CA GLY A 72 1.09 -1.73 -5.54
C GLY A 72 1.30 -2.14 -7.00
N THR A 73 2.24 -1.49 -7.69
CA THR A 73 2.55 -1.79 -9.10
C THR A 73 3.01 -3.24 -9.32
N VAL A 74 3.73 -3.81 -8.36
CA VAL A 74 4.21 -5.21 -8.43
C VAL A 74 3.34 -6.20 -7.67
N GLY A 75 2.18 -5.75 -7.16
CA GLY A 75 1.21 -6.60 -6.48
C GLY A 75 1.66 -7.12 -5.11
N ILE A 76 2.53 -6.37 -4.42
CA ILE A 76 2.97 -6.73 -3.06
C ILE A 76 1.98 -6.12 -2.05
N ALA A 77 1.25 -6.98 -1.36
CA ALA A 77 0.32 -6.56 -0.31
C ALA A 77 1.04 -6.15 0.98
N ASP A 78 0.39 -5.26 1.74
CA ASP A 78 0.85 -4.87 3.06
C ASP A 78 0.76 -6.05 4.05
N VAL A 79 1.71 -6.12 4.97
CA VAL A 79 1.66 -7.04 6.12
C VAL A 79 1.68 -6.24 7.42
N PRO A 80 1.19 -6.79 8.55
CA PRO A 80 1.25 -6.09 9.83
C PRO A 80 2.66 -5.65 10.18
N TYR A 81 2.83 -4.37 10.56
CA TYR A 81 4.14 -3.85 10.97
C TYR A 81 4.61 -4.53 12.27
N ARG A 82 5.83 -5.03 12.26
CA ARG A 82 6.51 -5.62 13.42
C ARG A 82 7.56 -4.63 13.89
N SER A 83 7.33 -3.93 14.96
CA SER A 83 8.17 -2.85 15.47
C SER A 83 9.67 -3.21 15.57
N GLY A 84 10.55 -2.23 15.41
CA GLY A 84 11.95 -2.24 15.78
C GLY A 84 12.98 -2.11 14.67
N GLU A 85 12.59 -2.18 13.40
CA GLU A 85 13.51 -2.01 12.26
C GLU A 85 13.63 -0.54 11.84
N CYS A 86 12.54 0.22 11.90
CA CYS A 86 12.55 1.67 11.73
C CYS A 86 12.13 2.34 13.04
N LEU A 87 12.88 3.37 13.45
CA LEU A 87 12.65 4.07 14.73
C LEU A 87 11.47 5.04 14.69
N ASP A 88 11.10 5.50 13.50
CA ASP A 88 10.06 6.48 13.21
C ASP A 88 8.82 5.86 12.55
N VAL A 89 8.72 4.54 12.49
CA VAL A 89 7.54 3.85 11.94
C VAL A 89 6.87 3.04 13.04
N THR A 90 5.55 3.14 13.10
CA THR A 90 4.71 2.42 14.07
C THR A 90 3.61 1.63 13.35
N ALA A 91 2.95 0.74 14.08
CA ALA A 91 1.82 -0.02 13.55
C ALA A 91 0.57 0.85 13.29
N SER A 92 0.52 2.07 13.84
CA SER A 92 -0.57 3.03 13.60
C SER A 92 -0.34 3.91 12.36
N ASP A 93 0.86 3.90 11.79
CA ASP A 93 1.13 4.65 10.57
C ASP A 93 0.50 3.94 9.38
N TRP A 94 -0.19 4.68 8.52
CA TRP A 94 -0.88 4.13 7.35
C TRP A 94 0.06 3.38 6.40
N TYR A 95 1.32 3.76 6.38
CA TYR A 95 2.37 3.13 5.58
C TYR A 95 3.17 2.05 6.33
N GLY A 96 2.90 1.82 7.61
CA GLY A 96 3.65 0.84 8.41
C GLY A 96 3.66 -0.55 7.80
N GLY A 97 2.50 -0.99 7.27
CA GLY A 97 2.37 -2.29 6.61
C GLY A 97 3.19 -2.41 5.32
N CYS A 98 3.23 -1.37 4.49
CA CYS A 98 4.03 -1.39 3.27
C CYS A 98 5.53 -1.30 3.57
N VAL A 99 5.95 -0.53 4.58
CA VAL A 99 7.35 -0.53 5.04
C VAL A 99 7.77 -1.93 5.50
N GLN A 100 6.95 -2.62 6.28
CA GLN A 100 7.24 -3.99 6.70
C GLN A 100 7.37 -4.95 5.52
N SER A 101 6.45 -4.87 4.55
CA SER A 101 6.52 -5.70 3.35
C SER A 101 7.80 -5.48 2.55
N ALA A 102 8.24 -4.22 2.44
CA ALA A 102 9.46 -3.85 1.75
C ALA A 102 10.72 -4.34 2.49
N LEU A 103 10.76 -4.22 3.82
CA LEU A 103 11.83 -4.74 4.67
C LEU A 103 11.95 -6.27 4.54
N ASP A 104 10.84 -6.99 4.64
CA ASP A 104 10.80 -8.46 4.52
C ASP A 104 11.32 -8.97 3.18
N LYS A 105 11.18 -8.17 2.14
CA LYS A 105 11.63 -8.49 0.78
C LYS A 105 13.00 -7.90 0.43
N GLY A 106 13.62 -7.14 1.35
CA GLY A 106 14.90 -6.48 1.10
C GLY A 106 14.83 -5.40 0.00
N LEU A 107 13.67 -4.76 -0.14
CA LEU A 107 13.44 -3.71 -1.17
C LEU A 107 13.80 -2.31 -0.69
N ILE A 108 13.94 -2.10 0.61
CA ILE A 108 14.46 -0.85 1.16
C ILE A 108 15.96 -1.00 1.32
N PRO A 109 16.78 -0.36 0.48
CA PRO A 109 18.23 -0.43 0.61
C PRO A 109 18.70 0.33 1.85
N GLU A 110 19.85 -0.05 2.39
CA GLU A 110 20.41 0.54 3.62
C GLU A 110 20.57 2.07 3.55
N ASN A 111 20.85 2.63 2.37
CA ASN A 111 20.99 4.06 2.17
C ASN A 111 19.64 4.83 2.24
N MET A 112 18.51 4.13 2.14
CA MET A 112 17.19 4.74 2.34
C MET A 112 16.78 4.81 3.82
N ILE A 113 17.46 4.07 4.70
CA ILE A 113 17.26 4.15 6.15
C ILE A 113 18.40 4.97 6.70
N GLY A 114 18.13 6.25 7.00
CA GLY A 114 19.14 7.19 7.51
C GLY A 114 19.32 7.11 9.04
N ASN A 115 20.40 7.70 9.55
CA ASN A 115 20.63 7.93 10.98
C ASN A 115 20.49 6.67 11.86
N TYR A 116 21.29 5.65 11.55
CA TYR A 116 21.28 4.39 12.31
C TYR A 116 21.60 4.60 13.79
N ALA A 117 20.74 4.04 14.65
CA ALA A 117 21.05 3.81 16.05
C ALA A 117 21.33 2.31 16.28
N ALA A 118 22.43 2.00 16.94
CA ALA A 118 22.71 0.63 17.35
C ALA A 118 21.99 0.31 18.65
N LYS A 119 21.17 -0.74 18.65
CA LYS A 119 20.50 -1.27 19.85
C LYS A 119 21.00 -2.69 20.09
N ILE A 120 21.35 -3.00 21.34
CA ILE A 120 21.67 -4.36 21.73
C ILE A 120 20.38 -5.03 22.22
N THR A 121 19.93 -6.06 21.50
CA THR A 121 18.78 -6.88 21.87
C THR A 121 19.24 -8.35 21.89
N ASP A 122 19.05 -9.04 23.00
CA ASP A 122 19.45 -10.45 23.18
C ASP A 122 20.92 -10.75 22.79
N GLY A 123 21.83 -9.81 23.12
CA GLY A 123 23.25 -9.95 22.80
C GLY A 123 23.63 -9.73 21.34
N LYS A 124 22.66 -9.34 20.47
CA LYS A 124 22.91 -8.96 19.08
C LYS A 124 22.83 -7.45 18.93
N VAL A 125 23.73 -6.90 18.13
CA VAL A 125 23.65 -5.52 17.70
C VAL A 125 22.65 -5.46 16.55
N ILE A 126 21.51 -4.77 16.77
CA ILE A 126 20.52 -4.48 15.75
C ILE A 126 20.70 -3.01 15.37
N TYR A 127 20.87 -2.75 14.10
CA TYR A 127 20.88 -1.40 13.57
C TYR A 127 19.46 -1.04 13.16
N SER A 128 18.94 0.02 13.75
CA SER A 128 17.64 0.59 13.38
C SER A 128 17.86 2.02 12.92
N GLY A 129 17.21 2.42 11.85
CA GLY A 129 17.32 3.76 11.30
C GLY A 129 15.95 4.43 11.16
N PHE A 130 15.93 5.59 10.53
CA PHE A 130 14.74 6.35 10.26
C PHE A 130 14.33 6.17 8.79
N PHE A 131 13.09 5.80 8.56
CA PHE A 131 12.54 5.71 7.22
C PHE A 131 12.20 7.08 6.64
N ASP A 132 11.84 8.03 7.52
CA ASP A 132 11.45 9.40 7.15
C ASP A 132 10.28 9.43 6.14
N GLY A 133 9.23 8.66 6.40
CA GLY A 133 8.12 8.40 5.48
C GLY A 133 7.44 9.65 4.92
N ASP A 134 7.31 10.69 5.72
CA ASP A 134 6.66 11.95 5.36
C ASP A 134 7.58 12.93 4.60
N LYS A 135 8.87 12.61 4.46
CA LYS A 135 9.77 13.47 3.69
C LYS A 135 9.56 13.28 2.20
N PRO A 136 9.68 14.35 1.39
CA PRO A 136 9.70 14.23 -0.06
C PRO A 136 10.78 13.26 -0.53
N ILE A 137 10.42 12.35 -1.43
CA ILE A 137 11.38 11.42 -2.01
C ILE A 137 12.25 12.13 -3.04
N LYS A 138 13.52 11.80 -3.06
CA LYS A 138 14.46 12.31 -4.07
C LYS A 138 14.50 11.37 -5.27
N ARG A 139 14.81 11.94 -6.45
CA ARG A 139 14.93 11.15 -7.69
C ARG A 139 15.95 10.00 -7.58
N GLU A 140 17.05 10.21 -6.86
CA GLU A 140 18.08 9.19 -6.61
C GLU A 140 17.60 8.04 -5.72
N GLU A 141 16.56 8.27 -4.91
CA GLU A 141 15.96 7.26 -4.03
C GLU A 141 14.89 6.43 -4.74
N MET A 142 14.42 6.88 -5.92
CA MET A 142 13.42 6.18 -6.74
C MET A 142 14.06 5.14 -7.70
N ALA A 143 15.37 5.15 -7.89
CA ALA A 143 16.08 4.31 -8.82
C ALA A 143 16.53 2.99 -8.18
#